data_d94fefb0f9be64ad367090121f75fb59
#
_entry.id   d94fefb0f9be64ad367090121f75fb59
#
_cell.length_a   1.000
_cell.length_b   1.000
_cell.length_c   1.000
_cell.angle_alpha   90.00
_cell.angle_beta   90.00
_cell.angle_gamma   90.00
#
_symmetry.space_group_name_H-M   'P 1'
#
loop_
_entity.id
_entity.type
_entity.pdbx_description
1 polymer ?
#
loop_
_entity_poly.entity_id
_entity_poly.type
_entity_poly.pdbx_seq_one_letter_code
_entity_poly.pdbx_strand_id
1 'polypeptide(L)'
;MQVYAESLADEIAAVLGEAIVARLNSDIDESHCGLLPASQFPAMVRVQQTRDHQMALALTSTGGEDISVLIAGNYHVRQDLGVPNYILALDSSSSRNEILSVALLEVEFGETDPAVYLESESDLAAFDYIWFTPAISDEDYCASLQ
;
A
#
# COMPACT_ATOMS: atom_id res chain seq x y z
N MET A 1 13.91 -26.97 -3.69
CA MET A 1 13.97 -25.56 -3.23
C MET A 1 13.20 -24.61 -4.16
N GLN A 2 13.26 -24.75 -5.48
CA GLN A 2 12.58 -23.91 -6.47
C GLN A 2 11.04 -24.02 -6.42
N VAL A 3 10.49 -25.22 -6.29
CA VAL A 3 9.04 -25.47 -6.21
C VAL A 3 8.40 -24.81 -4.98
N TYR A 4 9.12 -24.73 -3.86
CA TYR A 4 8.61 -24.10 -2.64
C TYR A 4 8.56 -22.57 -2.75
N ALA A 5 9.51 -21.97 -3.46
CA ALA A 5 9.54 -20.53 -3.68
C ALA A 5 8.46 -20.07 -4.67
N GLU A 6 8.15 -20.87 -5.69
CA GLU A 6 7.06 -20.61 -6.63
C GLU A 6 5.69 -20.68 -5.92
N SER A 7 5.47 -21.70 -5.07
CA SER A 7 4.24 -21.85 -4.28
C SER A 7 3.99 -20.64 -3.35
N LEU A 8 5.01 -20.17 -2.64
CA LEU A 8 4.87 -19.00 -1.78
C LEU A 8 4.60 -17.71 -2.56
N ALA A 9 5.23 -17.55 -3.73
CA ALA A 9 4.96 -16.39 -4.59
C ALA A 9 3.51 -16.39 -5.12
N ASP A 10 2.99 -17.55 -5.46
CA ASP A 10 1.60 -17.72 -5.90
C ASP A 10 0.61 -17.48 -4.75
N GLU A 11 0.92 -17.94 -3.55
CA GLU A 11 0.12 -17.67 -2.34
C GLU A 11 0.06 -16.17 -2.04
N ILE A 12 1.20 -15.47 -2.08
CA ILE A 12 1.28 -14.02 -1.89
C ILE A 12 0.45 -13.30 -2.97
N ALA A 13 0.59 -13.70 -4.23
CA ALA A 13 -0.12 -13.09 -5.34
C ALA A 13 -1.64 -13.29 -5.24
N ALA A 14 -2.09 -14.41 -4.70
CA ALA A 14 -3.51 -14.73 -4.57
C ALA A 14 -4.25 -13.95 -3.46
N VAL A 15 -3.54 -13.27 -2.56
CA VAL A 15 -4.16 -12.47 -1.47
C VAL A 15 -5.00 -11.32 -2.05
N LEU A 16 -4.50 -10.70 -3.12
CA LEU A 16 -5.20 -9.60 -3.79
C LEU A 16 -5.89 -10.12 -5.06
N GLY A 17 -7.17 -9.75 -5.24
CA GLY A 17 -7.92 -10.10 -6.45
C GLY A 17 -7.41 -9.39 -7.71
N GLU A 18 -7.77 -9.91 -8.88
CA GLU A 18 -7.32 -9.41 -10.19
C GLU A 18 -7.59 -7.92 -10.40
N ALA A 19 -8.73 -7.41 -9.93
CA ALA A 19 -9.09 -5.99 -10.05
C ALA A 19 -8.11 -5.09 -9.29
N ILE A 20 -7.66 -5.52 -8.10
CA ILE A 20 -6.68 -4.80 -7.29
C ILE A 20 -5.30 -4.86 -7.95
N VAL A 21 -4.92 -6.02 -8.49
CA VAL A 21 -3.66 -6.17 -9.22
C VAL A 21 -3.64 -5.28 -10.48
N ALA A 22 -4.77 -5.16 -11.19
CA ALA A 22 -4.88 -4.26 -12.34
C ALA A 22 -4.70 -2.79 -11.93
N ARG A 23 -5.31 -2.39 -10.79
CA ARG A 23 -5.11 -1.06 -10.21
C ARG A 23 -3.65 -0.82 -9.83
N LEU A 24 -3.00 -1.77 -9.16
CA LEU A 24 -1.57 -1.68 -8.81
C LEU A 24 -0.68 -1.44 -10.04
N ASN A 25 -0.99 -2.04 -11.18
CA ASN A 25 -0.25 -1.76 -12.42
C ASN A 25 -0.43 -0.32 -12.90
N SER A 26 -1.64 0.24 -12.81
CA SER A 26 -1.92 1.65 -13.16
C SER A 26 -1.18 2.61 -12.23
N ASP A 27 -1.28 2.36 -10.92
CA ASP A 27 -0.68 3.22 -9.89
C ASP A 27 0.88 3.19 -9.97
N ILE A 28 1.46 2.06 -10.40
CA ILE A 28 2.91 1.96 -10.67
C ILE A 28 3.31 2.88 -11.83
N ASP A 29 2.53 2.92 -12.91
CA ASP A 29 2.82 3.80 -14.06
C ASP A 29 2.80 5.27 -13.63
N GLU A 30 1.76 5.69 -12.93
CA GLU A 30 1.59 7.05 -12.43
C GLU A 30 2.72 7.44 -11.46
N SER A 31 3.02 6.59 -10.47
CA SER A 31 4.06 6.85 -9.46
C SER A 31 5.49 6.90 -10.04
N HIS A 32 5.68 6.39 -11.26
CA HIS A 32 6.93 6.45 -12.00
C HIS A 32 6.89 7.45 -13.16
N CYS A 33 5.95 8.41 -13.12
CA CYS A 33 5.82 9.50 -14.10
C CYS A 33 5.61 9.01 -15.55
N GLY A 34 5.06 7.81 -15.75
CA GLY A 34 4.91 7.19 -17.08
C GLY A 34 6.23 6.80 -17.75
N LEU A 35 7.34 6.79 -17.01
CA LEU A 35 8.67 6.51 -17.56
C LEU A 35 9.06 5.03 -17.47
N LEU A 36 8.33 4.24 -16.70
CA LEU A 36 8.60 2.82 -16.53
C LEU A 36 7.99 2.01 -17.69
N PRO A 37 8.76 1.16 -18.39
CA PRO A 37 8.20 0.28 -19.40
C PRO A 37 7.12 -0.67 -18.83
N ALA A 38 5.98 -0.79 -19.49
CA ALA A 38 4.86 -1.62 -19.02
C ALA A 38 5.25 -3.09 -18.78
N SER A 39 6.28 -3.59 -19.47
CA SER A 39 6.83 -4.93 -19.25
C SER A 39 7.41 -5.16 -17.85
N GLN A 40 7.70 -4.09 -17.11
CA GLN A 40 8.24 -4.15 -15.75
C GLN A 40 7.14 -4.12 -14.67
N PHE A 41 5.92 -3.69 -14.98
CA PHE A 41 4.83 -3.57 -14.01
C PHE A 41 4.56 -4.88 -13.25
N PRO A 42 4.45 -6.06 -13.89
CA PRO A 42 4.19 -7.30 -13.13
C PRO A 42 5.31 -7.64 -12.13
N ALA A 43 6.55 -7.27 -12.43
CA ALA A 43 7.66 -7.47 -11.49
C ALA A 43 7.57 -6.50 -10.31
N MET A 44 7.21 -5.24 -10.56
CA MET A 44 7.05 -4.22 -9.52
C MET A 44 5.87 -4.57 -8.59
N VAL A 45 4.73 -5.01 -9.15
CA VAL A 45 3.59 -5.50 -8.36
C VAL A 45 4.01 -6.63 -7.44
N ARG A 46 4.74 -7.63 -7.95
CA ARG A 46 5.24 -8.73 -7.11
C ARG A 46 6.17 -8.26 -5.99
N VAL A 47 7.02 -7.28 -6.26
CA VAL A 47 7.89 -6.67 -5.24
C VAL A 47 7.05 -6.00 -4.16
N GLN A 48 6.03 -5.22 -4.55
CA GLN A 48 5.11 -4.55 -3.64
C GLN A 48 4.40 -5.59 -2.75
N GLN A 49 3.76 -6.57 -3.34
CA GLN A 49 3.05 -7.64 -2.63
C GLN A 49 3.97 -8.42 -1.67
N THR A 50 5.20 -8.70 -2.09
CA THR A 50 6.19 -9.39 -1.24
C THR A 50 6.59 -8.54 -0.05
N ARG A 51 6.76 -7.23 -0.22
CA ARG A 51 7.05 -6.31 0.88
C ARG A 51 5.89 -6.25 1.87
N ASP A 52 4.66 -6.15 1.38
CA ASP A 52 3.47 -6.13 2.23
C ASP A 52 3.33 -7.41 3.04
N HIS A 53 3.54 -8.56 2.41
CA HIS A 53 3.55 -9.85 3.09
C HIS A 53 4.65 -9.94 4.16
N GLN A 54 5.87 -9.46 3.90
CA GLN A 54 6.95 -9.49 4.88
C GLN A 54 6.68 -8.56 6.08
N MET A 55 6.10 -7.38 5.84
CA MET A 55 5.68 -6.47 6.91
C MET A 55 4.56 -7.09 7.74
N ALA A 56 3.58 -7.74 7.11
CA ALA A 56 2.52 -8.46 7.80
C ALA A 56 3.07 -9.62 8.66
N LEU A 57 4.01 -10.41 8.13
CA LEU A 57 4.70 -11.45 8.89
C LEU A 57 5.42 -10.89 10.13
N ALA A 58 6.09 -9.76 9.98
CA ALA A 58 6.78 -9.12 11.10
C ALA A 58 5.79 -8.69 12.20
N LEU A 59 4.65 -8.12 11.81
CA LEU A 59 3.61 -7.67 12.75
C LEU A 59 2.94 -8.86 13.47
N THR A 60 2.60 -9.93 12.74
CA THR A 60 1.91 -11.10 13.30
C THR A 60 2.84 -12.01 14.12
N SER A 61 4.15 -11.97 13.87
CA SER A 61 5.14 -12.80 14.58
C SER A 61 5.49 -12.28 15.97
N THR A 62 5.17 -11.06 16.31
CA THR A 62 5.48 -10.47 17.63
C THR A 62 4.68 -11.07 18.77
N GLY A 63 3.63 -11.82 18.47
CA GLY A 63 2.80 -12.65 19.34
C GLY A 63 2.63 -12.12 20.77
N GLY A 64 1.52 -11.43 21.06
CA GLY A 64 1.26 -10.91 22.40
C GLY A 64 -0.01 -10.06 22.45
N GLU A 65 -0.35 -9.62 23.67
CA GLU A 65 -1.44 -8.67 23.91
C GLU A 65 -1.04 -7.21 23.61
N ASP A 66 0.20 -7.00 23.14
CA ASP A 66 0.75 -5.66 22.89
C ASP A 66 0.35 -5.12 21.53
N ILE A 67 0.18 -3.79 21.46
CA ILE A 67 -0.10 -3.09 20.20
C ILE A 67 1.18 -3.06 19.36
N SER A 68 1.09 -3.58 18.14
CA SER A 68 2.15 -3.45 17.13
C SER A 68 1.89 -2.24 16.23
N VAL A 69 2.94 -1.47 15.93
CA VAL A 69 2.85 -0.29 15.06
C VAL A 69 3.78 -0.45 13.88
N LEU A 70 3.22 -0.29 12.66
CA LEU A 70 3.97 -0.19 11.41
C LEU A 70 4.04 1.27 10.96
N ILE A 71 5.25 1.75 10.65
CA ILE A 71 5.46 3.01 9.94
C ILE A 71 6.00 2.68 8.56
N ALA A 72 5.23 2.99 7.52
CA ALA A 72 5.56 2.70 6.12
C ALA A 72 4.98 3.80 5.21
N GLY A 73 5.30 3.75 3.92
CA GLY A 73 4.64 4.62 2.95
C GLY A 73 3.12 4.38 2.90
N ASN A 74 2.35 5.43 2.63
CA ASN A 74 0.88 5.40 2.67
C ASN A 74 0.29 4.24 1.84
N TYR A 75 0.93 3.90 0.72
CA TYR A 75 0.48 2.84 -0.15
C TYR A 75 0.46 1.45 0.54
N HIS A 76 1.46 1.18 1.39
CA HIS A 76 1.57 -0.07 2.15
C HIS A 76 0.52 -0.21 3.26
N VAL A 77 0.05 0.90 3.81
CA VAL A 77 -0.90 0.88 4.93
C VAL A 77 -2.37 0.96 4.49
N ARG A 78 -2.64 1.03 3.19
CA ARG A 78 -4.01 1.01 2.64
C ARG A 78 -4.73 -0.28 3.01
N GLN A 79 -6.00 -0.15 3.44
CA GLN A 79 -6.85 -1.29 3.80
C GLN A 79 -7.31 -2.11 2.58
N ASP A 80 -7.41 -1.49 1.41
CA ASP A 80 -7.92 -2.11 0.19
C ASP A 80 -6.85 -2.95 -0.55
N LEU A 81 -5.55 -2.61 -0.42
CA LEU A 81 -4.50 -3.26 -1.22
C LEU A 81 -3.17 -3.50 -0.51
N GLY A 82 -2.98 -2.96 0.71
CA GLY A 82 -1.71 -3.01 1.44
C GLY A 82 -1.64 -4.13 2.49
N VAL A 83 -0.73 -3.95 3.43
CA VAL A 83 -0.39 -4.86 4.55
C VAL A 83 -1.61 -5.42 5.29
N PRO A 84 -2.69 -4.67 5.55
CA PRO A 84 -3.87 -5.21 6.23
C PRO A 84 -4.44 -6.49 5.60
N ASN A 85 -4.41 -6.61 4.26
CA ASN A 85 -4.91 -7.81 3.58
C ASN A 85 -4.04 -9.03 3.87
N TYR A 86 -2.74 -8.84 3.97
CA TYR A 86 -1.77 -9.91 4.27
C TYR A 86 -1.82 -10.33 5.74
N ILE A 87 -2.09 -9.42 6.68
CA ILE A 87 -2.35 -9.76 8.09
C ILE A 87 -3.54 -10.71 8.18
N LEU A 88 -4.66 -10.37 7.53
CA LEU A 88 -5.87 -11.20 7.54
C LEU A 88 -5.68 -12.54 6.84
N ALA A 89 -4.80 -12.61 5.84
CA ALA A 89 -4.48 -13.86 5.15
C ALA A 89 -3.56 -14.76 5.97
N LEU A 90 -2.64 -14.18 6.76
CA LEU A 90 -1.68 -14.92 7.59
C LEU A 90 -2.28 -15.38 8.92
N ASP A 91 -3.17 -14.60 9.49
CA ASP A 91 -3.79 -14.88 10.79
C ASP A 91 -5.32 -14.85 10.67
N SER A 92 -5.91 -16.03 10.60
CA SER A 92 -7.36 -16.21 10.52
C SER A 92 -8.13 -15.81 11.80
N SER A 93 -7.44 -15.54 12.90
CA SER A 93 -8.03 -15.02 14.14
C SER A 93 -8.14 -13.50 14.15
N SER A 94 -7.34 -12.82 13.33
CA SER A 94 -7.39 -11.36 13.16
C SER A 94 -8.61 -10.90 12.39
N SER A 95 -9.15 -9.77 12.77
CA SER A 95 -10.27 -9.12 12.09
C SER A 95 -9.91 -7.71 11.61
N ARG A 96 -10.63 -7.22 10.59
CA ARG A 96 -10.41 -5.87 10.06
C ARG A 96 -10.55 -4.78 11.14
N ASN A 97 -11.42 -4.97 12.11
CA ASN A 97 -11.69 -4.01 13.17
C ASN A 97 -10.53 -3.89 14.20
N GLU A 98 -9.56 -4.79 14.16
CA GLU A 98 -8.37 -4.76 15.01
C GLU A 98 -7.19 -4.06 14.34
N ILE A 99 -7.34 -3.67 13.07
CA ILE A 99 -6.31 -3.01 12.28
C ILE A 99 -6.72 -1.58 12.04
N LEU A 100 -5.98 -0.64 12.63
CA LEU A 100 -6.15 0.79 12.40
C LEU A 100 -5.16 1.27 11.33
N SER A 101 -5.67 1.87 10.26
CA SER A 101 -4.87 2.45 9.19
C SER A 101 -4.97 3.97 9.20
N VAL A 102 -3.82 4.63 9.25
CA VAL A 102 -3.72 6.11 9.25
C VAL A 102 -2.81 6.55 8.12
N ALA A 103 -3.31 7.38 7.21
CA ALA A 103 -2.48 8.05 6.22
C ALA A 103 -1.96 9.39 6.73
N LEU A 104 -0.69 9.69 6.45
CA LEU A 104 -0.12 11.03 6.55
C LEU A 104 -0.04 11.58 5.12
N LEU A 105 -0.84 12.61 4.81
CA LEU A 105 -0.93 13.18 3.48
C LEU A 105 -0.39 14.61 3.49
N GLU A 106 0.58 14.89 2.62
CA GLU A 106 1.07 16.23 2.43
C GLU A 106 0.06 17.06 1.62
N VAL A 107 -0.16 18.30 2.04
CA VAL A 107 -1.06 19.24 1.39
C VAL A 107 -0.30 20.46 0.90
N GLU A 108 -0.71 20.99 -0.25
CA GLU A 108 -0.15 22.21 -0.81
C GLU A 108 -0.38 23.40 0.14
N PHE A 109 0.56 24.33 0.13
CA PHE A 109 0.50 25.49 1.02
C PHE A 109 -0.74 26.35 0.68
N GLY A 110 -1.60 26.51 1.68
CA GLY A 110 -2.82 27.33 1.56
C GLY A 110 -4.05 26.56 1.07
N GLU A 111 -3.90 25.32 0.59
CA GLU A 111 -5.05 24.46 0.28
C GLU A 111 -5.51 23.71 1.53
N THR A 112 -6.77 23.91 1.89
CA THR A 112 -7.35 23.34 3.12
C THR A 112 -8.56 22.45 2.86
N ASP A 113 -8.99 22.31 1.61
CA ASP A 113 -10.11 21.45 1.25
C ASP A 113 -9.65 20.00 1.10
N PRO A 114 -10.02 19.08 1.99
CA PRO A 114 -9.67 17.67 1.87
C PRO A 114 -10.12 17.02 0.56
N ALA A 115 -11.20 17.52 -0.06
CA ALA A 115 -11.74 16.97 -1.30
C ALA A 115 -10.79 17.11 -2.49
N VAL A 116 -9.84 18.06 -2.43
CA VAL A 116 -8.82 18.25 -3.48
C VAL A 116 -7.83 17.07 -3.52
N TYR A 117 -7.61 16.39 -2.38
CA TYR A 117 -6.61 15.33 -2.23
C TYR A 117 -7.18 13.92 -2.30
N LEU A 118 -8.50 13.79 -2.35
CA LEU A 118 -9.21 12.51 -2.29
C LEU A 118 -10.03 12.36 -3.57
N GLU A 119 -9.40 11.82 -4.58
CA GLU A 119 -9.95 11.77 -5.94
C GLU A 119 -11.13 10.80 -6.07
N SER A 120 -11.30 9.88 -5.11
CA SER A 120 -12.36 8.86 -5.20
C SER A 120 -12.87 8.40 -3.84
N GLU A 121 -14.09 7.86 -3.81
CA GLU A 121 -14.63 7.17 -2.62
C GLU A 121 -13.74 6.01 -2.17
N SER A 122 -13.01 5.39 -3.10
CA SER A 122 -12.07 4.31 -2.77
C SER A 122 -10.86 4.80 -1.98
N ASP A 123 -10.42 6.04 -2.15
CA ASP A 123 -9.33 6.61 -1.38
C ASP A 123 -9.77 6.97 0.03
N LEU A 124 -11.01 7.45 0.18
CA LEU A 124 -11.62 7.63 1.50
C LEU A 124 -11.75 6.33 2.27
N ALA A 125 -12.13 5.24 1.59
CA ALA A 125 -12.30 3.92 2.21
C ALA A 125 -10.98 3.19 2.47
N ALA A 126 -9.86 3.69 1.95
CA ALA A 126 -8.56 3.03 2.08
C ALA A 126 -7.90 3.19 3.46
N PHE A 127 -8.38 4.15 4.26
CA PHE A 127 -7.81 4.46 5.56
C PHE A 127 -8.92 4.73 6.58
N ASP A 128 -8.69 4.46 7.85
CA ASP A 128 -9.59 4.84 8.93
C ASP A 128 -9.48 6.33 9.24
N TYR A 129 -8.27 6.89 9.14
CA TYR A 129 -7.99 8.31 9.33
C TYR A 129 -6.98 8.80 8.29
N ILE A 130 -7.16 10.05 7.90
CA ILE A 130 -6.20 10.79 7.08
C ILE A 130 -5.77 12.02 7.89
N TRP A 131 -4.47 12.16 8.10
CA TRP A 131 -3.88 13.30 8.78
C TRP A 131 -3.12 14.15 7.76
N PHE A 132 -3.61 15.34 7.53
CA PHE A 132 -2.96 16.28 6.61
C PHE A 132 -1.76 16.94 7.27
N THR A 133 -0.65 16.96 6.56
CA THR A 133 0.62 17.57 6.96
C THR A 133 1.05 18.60 5.92
N PRO A 134 1.76 19.66 6.30
CA PRO A 134 2.31 20.60 5.32
C PRO A 134 3.27 19.88 4.36
N ALA A 135 3.20 20.21 3.07
CA ALA A 135 4.18 19.74 2.08
C ALA A 135 5.60 20.21 2.45
N ILE A 136 6.57 19.34 2.24
CA ILE A 136 7.98 19.63 2.50
C ILE A 136 8.54 20.54 1.38
N SER A 137 8.05 20.37 0.15
CA SER A 137 8.44 21.16 -1.00
C SER A 137 7.30 21.24 -2.03
N ASP A 138 7.35 22.27 -2.90
CA ASP A 138 6.43 22.44 -4.02
C ASP A 138 7.06 21.89 -5.34
N GLU A 139 8.08 21.04 -5.25
CA GLU A 139 8.77 20.49 -6.41
C GLU A 139 7.92 19.42 -7.10
N ASP A 140 7.69 19.59 -8.40
CA ASP A 140 7.21 18.53 -9.27
C ASP A 140 8.37 17.57 -9.60
N TYR A 141 8.42 16.47 -8.88
CA TYR A 141 9.47 15.45 -9.06
C TYR A 141 9.44 14.83 -10.46
N CYS A 142 8.28 14.75 -11.10
CA CYS A 142 8.17 14.21 -12.46
C CYS A 142 8.74 15.15 -13.49
N ALA A 143 8.60 16.46 -13.33
CA ALA A 143 9.18 17.46 -14.23
C ALA A 143 10.71 17.42 -14.24
N SER A 144 11.35 17.03 -13.13
CA SER A 144 12.79 16.92 -13.01
C SER A 144 13.40 15.70 -13.70
N LEU A 145 12.57 14.72 -14.10
CA LEU A 145 12.99 13.45 -14.71
C LEU A 145 12.85 13.45 -16.24
N GLN A 146 12.25 14.49 -16.83
CA GLN A 146 12.08 14.67 -18.26
C GLN A 146 13.22 15.53 -18.84
#